data_4b1d8ed6c6fc1dbce83369260e6454e4
#
_entry.id   4b1d8ed6c6fc1dbce83369260e6454e4
#
_cell.length_a   1.000
_cell.length_b   1.000
_cell.length_c   1.000
_cell.angle_alpha   90.00
_cell.angle_beta   90.00
_cell.angle_gamma   90.00
#
_symmetry.space_group_name_H-M   'P 1'
#
loop_
_entity.id
_entity.type
_entity.pdbx_description
1 polymer ?
#
loop_
_entity_poly.entity_id
_entity_poly.type
_entity_poly.pdbx_seq_one_letter_code
_entity_poly.pdbx_strand_id
1 'polypeptide(L)'
;MRSILLAILLAATAAAAPCGNCHGDRVVGPGPVRFACPVCDGAGELPDPPAPPAAAAAPGPRPAVCRIECGAGPSRDCGSGVLVEARDGRARVLTAWHVVRDGRTSITIRWPDGTSGPARVTAWDSAWDLAVLSTAAPAAAPVPIAARPPAVGDRLTLAGYGPVPFVYREASGEVTQFVGPSRHPMHMVEVRAAARQGDSGGPIFNARGEVVAVLWGSTGGLTAGSHVAEIRRMMGQPVAAAVCRDGRCER
;
A
#
# COMPACT_ATOMS: atom_id res chain seq x y z
N MET A 1 34.81 -42.92 -32.52
CA MET A 1 33.51 -42.28 -32.87
C MET A 1 32.86 -41.86 -31.57
N ARG A 2 32.88 -40.59 -31.24
CA ARG A 2 32.25 -40.02 -30.02
C ARG A 2 30.97 -39.31 -30.47
N SER A 3 29.80 -39.84 -30.09
CA SER A 3 28.54 -39.22 -30.32
C SER A 3 28.31 -38.10 -29.31
N ILE A 4 28.16 -36.89 -29.81
CA ILE A 4 27.76 -35.72 -28.99
C ILE A 4 26.24 -35.67 -28.98
N LEU A 5 25.61 -35.95 -27.82
CA LEU A 5 24.20 -35.71 -27.59
C LEU A 5 24.02 -34.19 -27.36
N LEU A 6 23.36 -33.56 -28.30
CA LEU A 6 22.91 -32.14 -28.19
C LEU A 6 21.61 -32.14 -27.39
N ALA A 7 21.67 -31.73 -26.11
CA ALA A 7 20.48 -31.50 -25.31
C ALA A 7 19.88 -30.15 -25.70
N ILE A 8 18.73 -30.23 -26.38
CA ILE A 8 17.89 -29.05 -26.68
C ILE A 8 17.16 -28.67 -25.38
N LEU A 9 17.60 -27.60 -24.70
CA LEU A 9 16.80 -26.96 -23.64
C LEU A 9 15.61 -26.26 -24.33
N LEU A 10 14.41 -26.86 -24.23
CA LEU A 10 13.18 -26.10 -24.46
C LEU A 10 13.02 -25.13 -23.28
N ALA A 11 13.23 -23.85 -23.51
CA ALA A 11 12.77 -22.80 -22.61
C ALA A 11 11.23 -22.80 -22.65
N ALA A 12 10.60 -23.31 -21.62
CA ALA A 12 9.17 -23.12 -21.42
C ALA A 12 8.94 -21.63 -21.15
N THR A 13 8.33 -20.93 -22.09
CA THR A 13 7.80 -19.59 -21.84
C THR A 13 6.67 -19.74 -20.83
N ALA A 14 6.87 -19.29 -19.61
CA ALA A 14 5.80 -19.21 -18.62
C ALA A 14 4.70 -18.32 -19.20
N ALA A 15 3.51 -18.87 -19.40
CA ALA A 15 2.34 -18.10 -19.76
C ALA A 15 1.96 -17.21 -18.58
N ALA A 16 1.66 -15.94 -18.84
CA ALA A 16 1.18 -15.04 -17.79
C ALA A 16 -0.04 -15.63 -17.10
N ALA A 17 -0.03 -15.67 -15.78
CA ALA A 17 -1.13 -16.22 -15.01
C ALA A 17 -2.38 -15.33 -15.11
N PRO A 18 -3.60 -15.89 -15.19
CA PRO A 18 -4.81 -15.09 -15.16
C PRO A 18 -4.89 -14.30 -13.83
N CYS A 19 -5.41 -13.07 -13.90
CA CYS A 19 -5.60 -12.26 -12.71
C CYS A 19 -6.55 -12.93 -11.72
N GLY A 20 -6.07 -13.26 -10.51
CA GLY A 20 -6.83 -13.99 -9.49
C GLY A 20 -8.09 -13.25 -8.99
N ASN A 21 -8.18 -11.94 -9.17
CA ASN A 21 -9.34 -11.15 -8.73
C ASN A 21 -10.50 -11.15 -9.75
N CYS A 22 -10.21 -11.12 -11.04
CA CYS A 22 -11.23 -11.15 -12.10
C CYS A 22 -11.22 -12.43 -12.93
N HIS A 23 -10.36 -13.40 -12.61
CA HIS A 23 -10.21 -14.69 -13.30
C HIS A 23 -10.07 -14.56 -14.83
N GLY A 24 -9.48 -13.44 -15.28
CA GLY A 24 -9.32 -13.12 -16.71
C GLY A 24 -10.46 -12.28 -17.32
N ASP A 25 -11.58 -12.08 -16.61
CA ASP A 25 -12.75 -11.33 -17.11
C ASP A 25 -12.51 -9.82 -17.29
N ARG A 26 -11.37 -9.32 -16.80
CA ARG A 26 -10.93 -7.91 -16.87
C ARG A 26 -11.78 -6.92 -16.05
N VAL A 27 -12.95 -7.32 -15.60
CA VAL A 27 -13.91 -6.51 -14.84
C VAL A 27 -14.35 -7.23 -13.57
N VAL A 28 -14.75 -6.46 -12.57
CA VAL A 28 -15.31 -6.95 -11.29
C VAL A 28 -16.54 -6.11 -10.93
N GLY A 29 -17.43 -6.66 -10.12
CA GLY A 29 -18.61 -5.98 -9.61
C GLY A 29 -19.87 -6.83 -9.69
N PRO A 30 -20.89 -6.56 -8.83
CA PRO A 30 -22.14 -7.28 -8.81
C PRO A 30 -23.09 -6.83 -9.92
N GLY A 31 -23.72 -7.78 -10.61
CA GLY A 31 -24.80 -7.54 -11.56
C GLY A 31 -24.40 -6.65 -12.76
N PRO A 32 -25.23 -5.69 -13.15
CA PRO A 32 -25.00 -4.85 -14.33
C PRO A 32 -23.92 -3.78 -14.12
N VAL A 33 -23.53 -3.53 -12.87
CA VAL A 33 -22.49 -2.53 -12.55
C VAL A 33 -21.15 -3.23 -12.52
N ARG A 34 -20.34 -2.99 -13.56
CA ARG A 34 -19.00 -3.59 -13.71
C ARG A 34 -17.94 -2.49 -13.78
N PHE A 35 -16.83 -2.72 -13.14
CA PHE A 35 -15.67 -1.83 -13.15
C PHE A 35 -14.46 -2.57 -13.72
N ALA A 36 -13.51 -1.84 -14.29
CA ALA A 36 -12.22 -2.42 -14.63
C ALA A 36 -11.60 -3.06 -13.39
N CYS A 37 -11.06 -4.27 -13.53
CA CYS A 37 -10.46 -4.97 -12.40
C CYS A 37 -9.28 -4.15 -11.84
N PRO A 38 -9.29 -3.74 -10.57
CA PRO A 38 -8.28 -2.87 -10.02
C PRO A 38 -6.91 -3.56 -9.84
N VAL A 39 -6.89 -4.89 -9.93
CA VAL A 39 -5.67 -5.68 -9.76
C VAL A 39 -4.86 -5.76 -11.04
N CYS A 40 -5.53 -5.97 -12.17
CA CYS A 40 -4.91 -6.01 -13.49
C CYS A 40 -5.30 -4.79 -14.34
N ASP A 41 -6.05 -3.84 -13.78
CA ASP A 41 -6.56 -2.62 -14.42
C ASP A 41 -7.30 -2.93 -15.74
N GLY A 42 -8.01 -4.06 -15.77
CA GLY A 42 -8.73 -4.57 -16.93
C GLY A 42 -7.88 -5.35 -17.94
N ALA A 43 -6.61 -5.67 -17.67
CA ALA A 43 -5.78 -6.47 -18.58
C ALA A 43 -6.20 -7.95 -18.63
N GLY A 44 -6.76 -8.47 -17.53
CA GLY A 44 -7.13 -9.87 -17.39
C GLY A 44 -5.98 -10.77 -16.94
N GLU A 45 -4.75 -10.33 -17.16
CA GLU A 45 -3.52 -11.07 -16.81
C GLU A 45 -2.56 -10.15 -16.08
N LEU A 46 -1.76 -10.69 -15.20
CA LEU A 46 -0.65 -9.98 -14.56
C LEU A 46 0.66 -10.47 -15.20
N PRO A 47 1.55 -9.58 -15.64
CA PRO A 47 2.90 -10.00 -15.99
C PRO A 47 3.58 -10.58 -14.74
N ASP A 48 4.40 -11.61 -14.91
CA ASP A 48 5.20 -12.18 -13.84
C ASP A 48 5.96 -11.05 -13.12
N PRO A 49 5.81 -10.92 -11.81
CA PRO A 49 6.60 -9.94 -11.07
C PRO A 49 8.08 -10.31 -11.20
N PRO A 50 8.96 -9.35 -11.44
CA PRO A 50 10.39 -9.61 -11.34
C PRO A 50 10.67 -10.21 -9.96
N ALA A 51 11.47 -11.29 -9.92
CA ALA A 51 11.80 -11.97 -8.67
C ALA A 51 12.23 -10.96 -7.60
N PRO A 52 11.62 -10.97 -6.42
CA PRO A 52 11.93 -10.00 -5.40
C PRO A 52 13.40 -10.14 -5.00
N PRO A 53 14.15 -9.03 -4.87
CA PRO A 53 15.40 -9.09 -4.16
C PRO A 53 15.06 -9.57 -2.74
N ALA A 54 15.77 -10.58 -2.27
CA ALA A 54 15.62 -11.12 -0.92
C ALA A 54 15.91 -10.00 0.10
N ALA A 55 14.86 -9.31 0.51
CA ALA A 55 14.95 -8.35 1.59
C ALA A 55 14.98 -9.16 2.90
N ALA A 56 16.17 -9.42 3.40
CA ALA A 56 16.34 -9.81 4.79
C ALA A 56 15.71 -8.70 5.64
N ALA A 57 14.63 -9.04 6.37
CA ALA A 57 13.99 -8.11 7.30
C ALA A 57 15.04 -7.66 8.31
N ALA A 58 15.42 -6.38 8.28
CA ALA A 58 16.29 -5.81 9.30
C ALA A 58 15.57 -5.91 10.66
N PRO A 59 16.26 -6.37 11.71
CA PRO A 59 15.67 -6.39 13.05
C PRO A 59 15.46 -4.94 13.52
N GLY A 60 14.19 -4.54 13.67
CA GLY A 60 13.82 -3.22 14.18
C GLY A 60 12.79 -2.48 13.32
N PRO A 61 12.36 -1.29 13.77
CA PRO A 61 11.42 -0.47 13.03
C PRO A 61 12.00 -0.01 11.69
N ARG A 62 11.19 -0.09 10.62
CA ARG A 62 11.58 0.50 9.32
C ARG A 62 11.74 2.01 9.49
N PRO A 63 12.87 2.62 9.09
CA PRO A 63 13.13 4.05 9.34
C PRO A 63 12.07 4.99 8.73
N ALA A 64 11.43 4.58 7.65
CA ALA A 64 10.38 5.36 6.98
C ALA A 64 8.99 5.24 7.63
N VAL A 65 8.78 4.32 8.57
CA VAL A 65 7.49 4.17 9.27
C VAL A 65 7.52 4.97 10.56
N CYS A 66 6.55 5.87 10.71
CA CYS A 66 6.50 6.79 11.83
C CYS A 66 5.23 6.60 12.67
N ARG A 67 5.28 7.08 13.91
CA ARG A 67 4.11 7.26 14.76
C ARG A 67 3.56 8.67 14.58
N ILE A 68 2.24 8.78 14.54
CA ILE A 68 1.50 10.04 14.44
C ILE A 68 0.73 10.26 15.73
N GLU A 69 0.89 11.42 16.33
CA GLU A 69 0.16 11.87 17.51
C GLU A 69 -0.69 13.09 17.13
N CYS A 70 -1.98 13.07 17.47
CA CYS A 70 -2.91 14.16 17.18
C CYS A 70 -3.58 14.65 18.47
N GLY A 71 -3.84 15.96 18.54
CA GLY A 71 -4.48 16.57 19.68
C GLY A 71 -3.50 17.08 20.76
N ALA A 72 -4.05 17.74 21.76
CA ALA A 72 -3.32 18.30 22.88
C ALA A 72 -3.74 17.59 24.19
N GLY A 73 -2.77 17.36 25.08
CA GLY A 73 -3.03 16.77 26.41
C GLY A 73 -2.82 15.24 26.49
N PRO A 74 -3.29 14.61 27.57
CA PRO A 74 -3.06 13.19 27.86
C PRO A 74 -3.84 12.24 26.94
N SER A 75 -4.96 12.69 26.36
CA SER A 75 -5.78 11.91 25.43
C SER A 75 -5.38 12.26 23.99
N ARG A 76 -4.23 11.79 23.55
CA ARG A 76 -3.78 11.95 22.18
C ARG A 76 -4.24 10.76 21.34
N ASP A 77 -4.92 11.04 20.25
CA ASP A 77 -5.15 10.04 19.23
C ASP A 77 -3.82 9.68 18.58
N CYS A 78 -3.58 8.40 18.40
CA CYS A 78 -2.35 7.91 17.84
C CYS A 78 -2.62 6.95 16.68
N GLY A 79 -1.76 7.06 15.67
CA GLY A 79 -1.73 6.19 14.53
C GLY A 79 -0.33 6.06 13.97
N SER A 80 -0.25 5.52 12.79
CA SER A 80 0.98 5.28 12.06
C SER A 80 0.99 6.03 10.74
N GLY A 81 2.17 6.16 10.15
CA GLY A 81 2.33 6.77 8.83
C GLY A 81 3.59 6.26 8.15
N VAL A 82 3.74 6.59 6.87
CA VAL A 82 4.91 6.21 6.08
C VAL A 82 5.43 7.36 5.24
N LEU A 83 6.73 7.56 5.28
CA LEU A 83 7.46 8.53 4.46
C LEU A 83 7.55 8.02 3.02
N VAL A 84 6.97 8.78 2.08
CA VAL A 84 6.95 8.40 0.65
C VAL A 84 7.65 9.41 -0.26
N GLU A 85 7.96 10.60 0.26
CA GLU A 85 8.69 11.63 -0.48
C GLU A 85 9.48 12.50 0.49
N ALA A 86 10.73 12.81 0.13
CA ALA A 86 11.56 13.78 0.83
C ALA A 86 12.31 14.60 -0.22
N ARG A 87 12.07 15.91 -0.24
CA ARG A 87 12.69 16.83 -1.18
C ARG A 87 12.76 18.23 -0.59
N ASP A 88 13.85 18.95 -0.85
CA ASP A 88 14.05 20.36 -0.48
C ASP A 88 13.77 20.63 1.01
N GLY A 89 14.24 19.75 1.90
CA GLY A 89 14.06 19.84 3.34
C GLY A 89 12.64 19.55 3.84
N ARG A 90 11.75 19.11 2.95
CA ARG A 90 10.35 18.75 3.24
C ARG A 90 10.10 17.28 3.01
N ALA A 91 9.16 16.73 3.75
CA ALA A 91 8.70 15.35 3.59
C ALA A 91 7.19 15.27 3.39
N ARG A 92 6.75 14.25 2.66
CA ARG A 92 5.35 13.83 2.55
C ARG A 92 5.18 12.46 3.18
N VAL A 93 4.24 12.38 4.11
CA VAL A 93 3.91 11.18 4.87
C VAL A 93 2.48 10.80 4.58
N LEU A 94 2.25 9.55 4.20
CA LEU A 94 0.90 8.98 4.05
C LEU A 94 0.41 8.46 5.40
N THR A 95 -0.89 8.62 5.65
CA THR A 95 -1.60 8.10 6.81
C THR A 95 -3.09 7.92 6.48
N ALA A 96 -3.87 7.34 7.40
CA ALA A 96 -5.32 7.31 7.29
C ALA A 96 -5.93 8.65 7.72
N TRP A 97 -7.02 9.05 7.04
CA TRP A 97 -7.70 10.32 7.35
C TRP A 97 -8.28 10.35 8.75
N HIS A 98 -8.90 9.25 9.21
CA HIS A 98 -9.48 9.18 10.55
C HIS A 98 -8.45 9.40 11.67
N VAL A 99 -7.15 9.11 11.45
CA VAL A 99 -6.07 9.35 12.43
C VAL A 99 -5.88 10.85 12.69
N VAL A 100 -6.09 11.69 11.67
CA VAL A 100 -5.73 13.11 11.74
C VAL A 100 -6.92 14.07 11.68
N ARG A 101 -8.11 13.60 11.30
CA ARG A 101 -9.28 14.46 11.03
C ARG A 101 -9.69 15.33 12.22
N ASP A 102 -9.66 14.78 13.43
CA ASP A 102 -10.17 15.44 14.64
C ASP A 102 -9.08 16.24 15.36
N GLY A 103 -7.79 15.93 15.12
CA GLY A 103 -6.63 16.60 15.70
C GLY A 103 -5.79 17.45 14.76
N ARG A 104 -6.34 17.91 13.62
CA ARG A 104 -5.62 18.58 12.52
C ARG A 104 -4.79 19.80 12.92
N THR A 105 -5.12 20.46 14.01
CA THR A 105 -4.42 21.65 14.50
C THR A 105 -3.16 21.36 15.30
N SER A 106 -2.97 20.11 15.74
CA SER A 106 -1.83 19.69 16.53
C SER A 106 -1.42 18.27 16.16
N ILE A 107 -0.62 18.14 15.10
CA ILE A 107 -0.08 16.85 14.64
C ILE A 107 1.43 16.85 14.88
N THR A 108 1.91 15.79 15.53
CA THR A 108 3.34 15.52 15.73
C THR A 108 3.67 14.16 15.12
N ILE A 109 4.72 14.12 14.31
CA ILE A 109 5.31 12.89 13.79
C ILE A 109 6.52 12.54 14.64
N ARG A 110 6.64 11.25 15.02
CA ARG A 110 7.80 10.68 15.70
C ARG A 110 8.42 9.58 14.87
N TRP A 111 9.70 9.71 14.61
CA TRP A 111 10.48 8.77 13.84
C TRP A 111 11.16 7.71 14.71
N PRO A 112 11.54 6.54 14.16
CA PRO A 112 12.24 5.48 14.91
C PRO A 112 13.58 5.89 15.52
N ASP A 113 14.25 6.88 14.95
CA ASP A 113 15.52 7.43 15.47
C ASP A 113 15.35 8.34 16.70
N GLY A 114 14.11 8.50 17.18
CA GLY A 114 13.76 9.37 18.33
C GLY A 114 13.51 10.82 17.94
N THR A 115 13.76 11.24 16.70
CA THR A 115 13.44 12.59 16.26
C THR A 115 11.93 12.78 16.12
N SER A 116 11.47 14.02 16.29
CA SER A 116 10.06 14.36 16.13
C SER A 116 9.88 15.79 15.67
N GLY A 117 8.74 16.06 15.03
CA GLY A 117 8.42 17.39 14.56
C GLY A 117 6.95 17.57 14.25
N PRO A 118 6.51 18.84 14.11
CA PRO A 118 5.14 19.16 13.76
C PRO A 118 4.87 18.79 12.30
N ALA A 119 3.61 18.44 12.04
CA ALA A 119 3.13 18.18 10.71
C ALA A 119 1.79 18.88 10.45
N ARG A 120 1.42 18.98 9.18
CA ARG A 120 0.13 19.52 8.76
C ARG A 120 -0.45 18.70 7.63
N VAL A 121 -1.77 18.57 7.60
CA VAL A 121 -2.49 17.92 6.49
C VAL A 121 -2.38 18.82 5.27
N THR A 122 -1.97 18.26 4.14
CA THR A 122 -1.88 18.96 2.84
C THR A 122 -2.88 18.43 1.82
N ALA A 123 -3.32 17.17 1.97
CA ALA A 123 -4.38 16.58 1.17
C ALA A 123 -5.08 15.48 1.98
N TRP A 124 -6.36 15.24 1.71
CA TRP A 124 -7.11 14.12 2.27
C TRP A 124 -8.25 13.70 1.35
N ASP A 125 -8.67 12.46 1.51
CA ASP A 125 -9.83 11.89 0.87
C ASP A 125 -10.59 11.03 1.90
N SER A 126 -11.79 11.48 2.28
CA SER A 126 -12.59 10.80 3.30
C SER A 126 -13.28 9.55 2.77
N ALA A 127 -13.47 9.42 1.46
CA ALA A 127 -14.07 8.22 0.86
C ALA A 127 -13.11 7.03 0.90
N TRP A 128 -11.82 7.31 0.79
CA TRP A 128 -10.75 6.31 0.83
C TRP A 128 -9.98 6.30 2.15
N ASP A 129 -10.40 7.11 3.10
CA ASP A 129 -9.73 7.26 4.40
C ASP A 129 -8.22 7.47 4.27
N LEU A 130 -7.79 8.35 3.37
CA LEU A 130 -6.39 8.69 3.11
C LEU A 130 -6.08 10.13 3.48
N ALA A 131 -4.87 10.39 3.95
CA ALA A 131 -4.33 11.73 4.14
C ALA A 131 -2.84 11.79 3.80
N VAL A 132 -2.41 12.99 3.37
CA VAL A 132 -1.01 13.35 3.17
C VAL A 132 -0.63 14.42 4.16
N LEU A 133 0.42 14.18 4.91
CA LEU A 133 1.01 15.16 5.82
C LEU A 133 2.29 15.74 5.22
N SER A 134 2.54 17.02 5.49
CA SER A 134 3.84 17.65 5.24
C SER A 134 4.53 17.96 6.57
N THR A 135 5.81 17.63 6.66
CA THR A 135 6.69 17.87 7.80
C THR A 135 8.10 18.23 7.33
N ALA A 136 9.01 18.53 8.24
CA ALA A 136 10.44 18.61 7.92
C ALA A 136 10.95 17.21 7.50
N ALA A 137 11.89 17.16 6.57
CA ALA A 137 12.44 15.88 6.11
C ALA A 137 13.27 15.23 7.23
N PRO A 138 13.00 13.96 7.60
CA PRO A 138 13.85 13.20 8.51
C PRO A 138 15.12 12.73 7.81
N ALA A 139 16.03 12.12 8.57
CA ALA A 139 17.21 11.44 8.00
C ALA A 139 16.84 10.16 7.22
N ALA A 140 15.67 9.59 7.47
CA ALA A 140 15.22 8.37 6.79
C ALA A 140 14.99 8.60 5.30
N ALA A 141 15.31 7.60 4.49
CA ALA A 141 14.96 7.60 3.07
C ALA A 141 13.47 7.26 2.87
N PRO A 142 12.79 7.93 1.92
CA PRO A 142 11.42 7.58 1.57
C PRO A 142 11.34 6.19 0.93
N VAL A 143 10.20 5.52 1.14
CA VAL A 143 9.92 4.26 0.46
C VAL A 143 9.11 4.50 -0.81
N PRO A 144 9.35 3.72 -1.86
CA PRO A 144 8.62 3.87 -3.11
C PRO A 144 7.16 3.45 -2.96
N ILE A 145 6.29 4.10 -3.71
CA ILE A 145 4.91 3.69 -3.92
C ILE A 145 4.89 2.73 -5.11
N ALA A 146 4.30 1.56 -4.94
CA ALA A 146 4.21 0.56 -6.00
C ALA A 146 3.54 1.13 -7.26
N ALA A 147 3.97 0.68 -8.43
CA ALA A 147 3.37 1.09 -9.70
C ALA A 147 2.00 0.45 -9.93
N ARG A 148 1.74 -0.70 -9.33
CA ARG A 148 0.54 -1.52 -9.53
C ARG A 148 -0.02 -2.00 -8.18
N PRO A 149 -1.34 -2.25 -8.09
CA PRO A 149 -1.95 -2.91 -6.95
C PRO A 149 -1.42 -4.35 -6.82
N PRO A 150 -1.50 -4.93 -5.61
CA PRO A 150 -1.21 -6.35 -5.42
C PRO A 150 -2.29 -7.23 -6.06
N ALA A 151 -2.00 -8.53 -6.20
CA ALA A 151 -2.97 -9.53 -6.62
C ALA A 151 -3.55 -10.28 -5.41
N VAL A 152 -4.72 -10.93 -5.59
CA VAL A 152 -5.25 -11.89 -4.63
C VAL A 152 -4.25 -13.05 -4.50
N GLY A 153 -3.94 -13.44 -3.26
CA GLY A 153 -2.91 -14.41 -2.93
C GLY A 153 -1.52 -13.84 -2.69
N ASP A 154 -1.25 -12.60 -3.08
CA ASP A 154 0.03 -11.96 -2.77
C ASP A 154 0.25 -11.86 -1.26
N ARG A 155 1.50 -12.12 -0.83
CA ARG A 155 1.90 -11.94 0.55
C ARG A 155 2.33 -10.50 0.81
N LEU A 156 1.64 -9.83 1.72
CA LEU A 156 1.88 -8.45 2.10
C LEU A 156 2.32 -8.36 3.57
N THR A 157 3.01 -7.27 3.90
CA THR A 157 3.45 -6.97 5.26
C THR A 157 2.86 -5.64 5.72
N LEU A 158 2.08 -5.69 6.79
CA LEU A 158 1.55 -4.53 7.50
C LEU A 158 2.58 -4.06 8.50
N ALA A 159 2.76 -2.75 8.63
CA ALA A 159 3.68 -2.19 9.63
C ALA A 159 3.05 -1.00 10.35
N GLY A 160 3.27 -0.91 11.67
CA GLY A 160 2.71 0.20 12.45
C GLY A 160 3.13 0.18 13.91
N TYR A 161 2.66 1.21 14.61
CA TYR A 161 2.87 1.42 16.04
C TYR A 161 1.55 1.19 16.77
N GLY A 162 1.42 0.05 17.44
CA GLY A 162 0.23 -0.29 18.23
C GLY A 162 0.01 0.64 19.42
N PRO A 163 -0.92 0.28 20.32
CA PRO A 163 -1.26 1.09 21.48
C PRO A 163 -0.07 1.23 22.43
N VAL A 164 -0.22 2.09 23.46
CA VAL A 164 0.78 2.28 24.52
C VAL A 164 1.31 0.92 24.99
N PRO A 165 2.64 0.72 25.08
CA PRO A 165 3.74 1.68 24.97
C PRO A 165 4.24 2.00 23.54
N PHE A 166 3.39 1.91 22.51
CA PHE A 166 3.69 2.27 21.11
C PHE A 166 4.78 1.39 20.47
N VAL A 167 4.66 0.11 20.66
CA VAL A 167 5.62 -0.86 20.12
C VAL A 167 5.38 -1.04 18.62
N TYR A 168 6.44 -0.81 17.83
CA TYR A 168 6.45 -1.15 16.42
C TYR A 168 6.26 -2.65 16.21
N ARG A 169 5.48 -3.03 15.20
CA ARG A 169 5.32 -4.43 14.79
C ARG A 169 5.07 -4.50 13.30
N GLU A 170 5.51 -5.59 12.72
CA GLU A 170 5.07 -6.07 11.41
C GLU A 170 4.19 -7.30 11.56
N ALA A 171 3.19 -7.44 10.69
CA ALA A 171 2.38 -8.62 10.54
C ALA A 171 2.25 -8.93 9.05
N SER A 172 2.34 -10.18 8.67
CA SER A 172 2.25 -10.58 7.26
C SER A 172 1.05 -11.48 7.03
N GLY A 173 0.44 -11.34 5.85
CA GLY A 173 -0.68 -12.16 5.43
C GLY A 173 -0.87 -12.08 3.93
N GLU A 174 -1.86 -12.80 3.43
CA GLU A 174 -2.20 -12.89 2.03
C GLU A 174 -3.39 -11.97 1.70
N VAL A 175 -3.39 -11.40 0.51
CA VAL A 175 -4.55 -10.69 -0.05
C VAL A 175 -5.69 -11.67 -0.25
N THR A 176 -6.83 -11.42 0.38
CA THR A 176 -8.03 -12.26 0.28
C THR A 176 -8.96 -11.81 -0.83
N GLN A 177 -9.13 -10.49 -0.96
CA GLN A 177 -10.03 -9.87 -1.93
C GLN A 177 -9.79 -8.37 -2.03
N PHE A 178 -10.51 -7.75 -2.97
CA PHE A 178 -10.66 -6.31 -3.04
C PHE A 178 -12.10 -5.93 -2.69
N VAL A 179 -12.22 -4.84 -1.96
CA VAL A 179 -13.52 -4.28 -1.55
C VAL A 179 -13.56 -2.80 -1.90
N GLY A 180 -14.73 -2.21 -1.84
CA GLY A 180 -14.90 -0.78 -2.07
C GLY A 180 -16.16 -0.25 -1.39
N PRO A 181 -16.22 1.05 -1.07
CA PRO A 181 -17.44 1.68 -0.63
C PRO A 181 -18.52 1.55 -1.72
N SER A 182 -19.78 1.51 -1.32
CA SER A 182 -20.89 1.47 -2.28
C SER A 182 -20.75 2.57 -3.33
N ARG A 183 -20.86 2.22 -4.62
CA ARG A 183 -20.73 3.11 -5.79
C ARG A 183 -19.31 3.61 -6.10
N HIS A 184 -18.28 3.06 -5.46
CA HIS A 184 -16.87 3.33 -5.77
C HIS A 184 -16.19 2.09 -6.32
N PRO A 185 -15.06 2.22 -7.05
CA PRO A 185 -14.24 1.10 -7.45
C PRO A 185 -13.78 0.25 -6.26
N MET A 186 -13.41 -1.01 -6.52
CA MET A 186 -12.91 -1.91 -5.47
C MET A 186 -11.42 -1.61 -5.19
N HIS A 187 -11.15 -0.41 -4.67
CA HIS A 187 -9.79 0.11 -4.41
C HIS A 187 -9.38 0.04 -2.93
N MET A 188 -9.92 -0.93 -2.20
CA MET A 188 -9.44 -1.32 -0.88
C MET A 188 -8.99 -2.77 -0.92
N VAL A 189 -7.76 -3.03 -0.54
CA VAL A 189 -7.22 -4.38 -0.41
C VAL A 189 -7.55 -4.93 0.96
N GLU A 190 -8.01 -6.17 1.01
CA GLU A 190 -8.19 -6.93 2.26
C GLU A 190 -7.09 -7.98 2.39
N VAL A 191 -6.44 -8.02 3.55
CA VAL A 191 -5.31 -8.91 3.86
C VAL A 191 -5.65 -9.76 5.08
N ARG A 192 -5.38 -11.05 5.02
CA ARG A 192 -5.52 -11.97 6.16
C ARG A 192 -4.34 -11.79 7.14
N ALA A 193 -4.37 -10.72 7.88
CA ALA A 193 -3.42 -10.39 8.92
C ALA A 193 -4.12 -9.52 9.97
N ALA A 194 -3.77 -9.67 11.22
CA ALA A 194 -4.36 -8.89 12.30
C ALA A 194 -3.57 -7.60 12.53
N ALA A 195 -4.20 -6.45 12.32
CA ALA A 195 -3.71 -5.16 12.79
C ALA A 195 -4.21 -4.87 14.21
N ARG A 196 -3.52 -3.94 14.87
CA ARG A 196 -3.86 -3.46 16.21
C ARG A 196 -4.37 -2.02 16.13
N GLN A 197 -5.05 -1.59 17.16
CA GLN A 197 -5.31 -0.15 17.36
C GLN A 197 -3.97 0.61 17.33
N GLY A 198 -3.90 1.73 16.60
CA GLY A 198 -2.68 2.50 16.38
C GLY A 198 -1.86 2.08 15.15
N ASP A 199 -2.06 0.89 14.59
CA ASP A 199 -1.47 0.52 13.29
C ASP A 199 -2.15 1.27 12.13
N SER A 200 -3.34 1.86 12.36
CA SER A 200 -4.07 2.71 11.38
C SER A 200 -3.19 3.80 10.78
N GLY A 201 -3.23 3.97 9.47
CA GLY A 201 -2.37 4.89 8.71
C GLY A 201 -1.00 4.30 8.36
N GLY A 202 -0.63 3.16 8.93
CA GLY A 202 0.59 2.46 8.60
C GLY A 202 0.58 1.88 7.19
N PRO A 203 1.77 1.66 6.61
CA PRO A 203 1.89 1.08 5.28
C PRO A 203 1.59 -0.41 5.26
N ILE A 204 1.07 -0.85 4.12
CA ILE A 204 1.05 -2.23 3.69
C ILE A 204 2.06 -2.35 2.55
N PHE A 205 3.06 -3.22 2.73
CA PHE A 205 4.18 -3.40 1.81
C PHE A 205 4.04 -4.68 0.99
N ASN A 206 4.48 -4.63 -0.25
CA ASN A 206 4.75 -5.84 -1.03
C ASN A 206 6.14 -6.43 -0.68
N ALA A 207 6.50 -7.55 -1.31
CA ALA A 207 7.77 -8.23 -1.11
C ALA A 207 9.00 -7.38 -1.53
N ARG A 208 8.81 -6.34 -2.35
CA ARG A 208 9.87 -5.40 -2.74
C ARG A 208 10.05 -4.24 -1.75
N GLY A 209 9.23 -4.18 -0.68
CA GLY A 209 9.24 -3.08 0.28
C GLY A 209 8.56 -1.80 -0.25
N GLU A 210 7.80 -1.88 -1.32
CA GLU A 210 7.03 -0.77 -1.84
C GLU A 210 5.66 -0.68 -1.16
N VAL A 211 5.16 0.52 -0.94
CA VAL A 211 3.82 0.76 -0.39
C VAL A 211 2.77 0.40 -1.44
N VAL A 212 1.93 -0.57 -1.14
CA VAL A 212 0.79 -0.98 -1.97
C VAL A 212 -0.55 -0.51 -1.42
N ALA A 213 -0.62 -0.22 -0.12
CA ALA A 213 -1.82 0.33 0.53
C ALA A 213 -1.48 1.05 1.83
N VAL A 214 -2.43 1.85 2.32
CA VAL A 214 -2.44 2.46 3.67
C VAL A 214 -3.55 1.81 4.48
N LEU A 215 -3.19 1.26 5.65
CA LEU A 215 -4.09 0.56 6.55
C LEU A 215 -5.11 1.52 7.19
N TRP A 216 -6.38 1.16 7.16
CA TRP A 216 -7.41 1.97 7.82
C TRP A 216 -8.27 1.21 8.84
N GLY A 217 -8.37 -0.11 8.77
CA GLY A 217 -9.20 -0.86 9.70
C GLY A 217 -8.91 -2.36 9.73
N SER A 218 -9.35 -3.02 10.80
CA SER A 218 -9.20 -4.46 10.99
C SER A 218 -10.39 -5.03 11.74
N THR A 219 -10.83 -6.22 11.34
CA THR A 219 -11.88 -6.98 12.02
C THR A 219 -11.69 -8.48 11.75
N GLY A 220 -11.89 -9.32 12.79
CA GLY A 220 -11.87 -10.78 12.64
C GLY A 220 -10.57 -11.37 12.07
N GLY A 221 -9.44 -10.71 12.26
CA GLY A 221 -8.15 -11.17 11.70
C GLY A 221 -7.93 -10.77 10.23
N LEU A 222 -8.83 -9.98 9.66
CA LEU A 222 -8.70 -9.35 8.35
C LEU A 222 -8.40 -7.87 8.52
N THR A 223 -7.51 -7.35 7.70
CA THR A 223 -7.14 -5.93 7.69
C THR A 223 -7.41 -5.35 6.32
N ALA A 224 -8.01 -4.17 6.28
CA ALA A 224 -8.27 -3.45 5.05
C ALA A 224 -7.40 -2.19 4.93
N GLY A 225 -7.02 -1.87 3.69
CA GLY A 225 -6.25 -0.68 3.36
C GLY A 225 -6.63 -0.11 2.00
N SER A 226 -6.53 1.21 1.86
CA SER A 226 -6.75 1.91 0.60
C SER A 226 -5.55 1.75 -0.30
N HIS A 227 -5.76 1.17 -1.50
CA HIS A 227 -4.66 0.69 -2.31
C HIS A 227 -4.01 1.77 -3.18
N VAL A 228 -2.93 1.38 -3.82
CA VAL A 228 -1.99 2.25 -4.54
C VAL A 228 -2.63 3.16 -5.59
N ALA A 229 -3.74 2.81 -6.24
CA ALA A 229 -4.37 3.69 -7.22
C ALA A 229 -4.84 5.01 -6.58
N GLU A 230 -5.45 4.92 -5.38
CA GLU A 230 -5.91 6.10 -4.64
C GLU A 230 -4.73 6.88 -4.06
N ILE A 231 -3.71 6.18 -3.57
CA ILE A 231 -2.47 6.79 -3.09
C ILE A 231 -1.82 7.61 -4.21
N ARG A 232 -1.63 7.01 -5.39
CA ARG A 232 -1.00 7.69 -6.53
C ARG A 232 -1.81 8.89 -7.01
N ARG A 233 -3.15 8.78 -7.06
CA ARG A 233 -4.04 9.88 -7.37
C ARG A 233 -3.84 11.04 -6.40
N MET A 234 -3.83 10.77 -5.09
CA MET A 234 -3.63 11.78 -4.06
C MET A 234 -2.24 12.41 -4.11
N MET A 235 -1.22 11.63 -4.50
CA MET A 235 0.16 12.11 -4.65
C MET A 235 0.38 12.88 -5.96
N GLY A 236 -0.61 13.00 -6.85
CA GLY A 236 -0.46 13.62 -8.16
C GLY A 236 0.43 12.81 -9.10
N GLN A 237 0.61 11.52 -8.82
CA GLN A 237 1.39 10.62 -9.67
C GLN A 237 0.47 9.97 -10.71
N PRO A 238 0.96 9.70 -11.92
CA PRO A 238 0.15 8.98 -12.89
C PRO A 238 -0.21 7.61 -12.33
N VAL A 239 -1.49 7.35 -12.20
CA VAL A 239 -1.98 5.98 -12.14
C VAL A 239 -1.65 5.40 -13.50
N ALA A 240 -0.99 4.25 -13.57
CA ALA A 240 -0.65 3.63 -14.85
C ALA A 240 -1.94 3.53 -15.67
N ALA A 241 -2.13 4.46 -16.60
CA ALA A 241 -3.29 4.49 -17.44
C ALA A 241 -3.15 3.33 -18.44
N ALA A 242 -4.22 2.54 -18.58
CA ALA A 242 -4.34 1.69 -19.74
C ALA A 242 -4.32 2.61 -20.97
N VAL A 243 -3.29 2.52 -21.80
CA VAL A 243 -3.25 3.23 -23.08
C VAL A 243 -4.21 2.50 -24.01
N CYS A 244 -5.40 3.06 -24.17
CA CYS A 244 -6.38 2.52 -25.10
C CYS A 244 -6.14 3.09 -26.50
N ARG A 245 -5.77 2.24 -27.47
CA ARG A 245 -5.75 2.55 -28.89
C ARG A 245 -6.77 1.68 -29.59
N ASP A 246 -7.63 2.27 -30.42
CA ASP A 246 -8.60 1.60 -31.27
C ASP A 246 -9.55 0.63 -30.51
N GLY A 247 -10.00 1.05 -29.30
CA GLY A 247 -10.86 0.22 -28.47
C GLY A 247 -10.13 -0.95 -27.78
N ARG A 248 -8.81 -1.03 -27.91
CA ARG A 248 -7.93 -1.97 -27.20
C ARG A 248 -7.03 -1.17 -26.25
N CYS A 249 -7.05 -1.52 -24.96
CA CYS A 249 -6.19 -0.90 -23.97
C CYS A 249 -4.88 -1.68 -23.92
N GLU A 250 -3.78 -1.06 -24.41
CA GLU A 250 -2.40 -1.54 -24.25
C GLU A 250 -1.72 -0.75 -23.11
N ARG A 251 -0.84 -1.39 -22.39
CA ARG A 251 -0.08 -0.81 -21.28
C ARG A 251 1.38 -0.81 -21.55
#